data_eb5ae5ac777ecb1e21dbab315289b8e8
#
_entry.id   eb5ae5ac777ecb1e21dbab315289b8e8
#
_cell.length_a   1.000
_cell.length_b   1.000
_cell.length_c   1.000
_cell.angle_alpha   90.00
_cell.angle_beta   90.00
_cell.angle_gamma   90.00
#
_symmetry.space_group_name_H-M   'P 1'
#
loop_
_entity.id
_entity.type
_entity.pdbx_description
1 polymer ?
#
loop_
_entity_poly.entity_id
_entity_poly.type
_entity_poly.pdbx_seq_one_letter_code
_entity_poly.pdbx_strand_id
1 'polypeptide(L)'
;MLLLGTKNFATQAVLADGIINLGSVYRKYCKKNACGIGTFSRTSQDITLNQSGIYHLTATLVGSGDAAGDVTVQLFVNGEAVDGAFSTQTITTADTELRTFVIDYYILVDKDCILGSEATIANSISLVNTGVAATFTSVIVNVSKEV
;
A
#
# COMPACT_ATOMS: atom_id res chain seq x y z
N MET A 1 -10.29 -5.02 -16.50
CA MET A 1 -9.30 -4.65 -15.47
C MET A 1 -9.75 -3.39 -14.76
N LEU A 2 -9.64 -3.36 -13.47
CA LEU A 2 -9.87 -2.18 -12.66
C LEU A 2 -8.55 -1.76 -12.02
N LEU A 3 -8.21 -0.50 -12.13
CA LEU A 3 -6.93 0.01 -11.64
C LEU A 3 -7.15 1.26 -10.79
N LEU A 4 -6.52 1.30 -9.64
CA LEU A 4 -6.39 2.50 -8.82
C LEU A 4 -4.91 2.77 -8.59
N GLY A 5 -4.44 3.97 -8.95
CA GLY A 5 -3.09 4.42 -8.67
C GLY A 5 -3.11 5.66 -7.79
N THR A 6 -2.27 5.66 -6.75
CA THR A 6 -2.06 6.81 -5.88
C THR A 6 -0.61 7.26 -5.93
N LYS A 7 -0.38 8.53 -5.70
CA LYS A 7 0.97 9.09 -5.60
C LYS A 7 1.04 10.16 -4.53
N ASN A 8 2.19 10.23 -3.89
CA ASN A 8 2.52 11.30 -2.96
C ASN A 8 3.98 11.71 -3.19
N PHE A 9 4.19 12.90 -3.72
CA PHE A 9 5.52 13.46 -3.92
C PHE A 9 5.85 14.55 -2.90
N ALA A 10 4.97 14.80 -1.94
CA ALA A 10 5.28 15.63 -0.80
C ALA A 10 6.20 14.87 0.16
N THR A 11 7.26 15.52 0.60
CA THR A 11 8.15 14.95 1.61
C THR A 11 7.39 14.69 2.91
N GLN A 12 7.50 13.47 3.44
CA GLN A 12 6.85 13.08 4.68
C GLN A 12 7.82 12.37 5.61
N ALA A 13 7.84 12.79 6.86
CA ALA A 13 8.55 12.09 7.92
C ALA A 13 7.61 11.04 8.54
N VAL A 14 8.08 9.80 8.59
CA VAL A 14 7.32 8.67 9.12
C VAL A 14 8.11 8.02 10.24
N LEU A 15 7.58 8.08 11.45
CA LEU A 15 8.20 7.44 12.61
C LEU A 15 8.16 5.91 12.47
N ALA A 16 8.95 5.23 13.30
CA ALA A 16 8.85 3.78 13.44
C ALA A 16 7.40 3.39 13.77
N ASP A 17 6.90 2.37 13.09
CA ASP A 17 5.49 1.90 13.16
C ASP A 17 4.45 2.93 12.67
N GLY A 18 4.89 3.97 11.99
CA GLY A 18 4.01 4.97 11.40
C GLY A 18 3.44 4.53 10.06
N ILE A 19 2.20 4.97 9.79
CA ILE A 19 1.53 4.71 8.52
C ILE A 19 2.00 5.72 7.48
N ILE A 20 2.30 5.24 6.28
CA ILE A 20 2.77 6.06 5.17
C ILE A 20 1.56 6.69 4.46
N ASN A 21 1.61 8.00 4.25
CA ASN A 21 0.57 8.71 3.51
C ASN A 21 0.71 8.42 2.02
N LEU A 22 -0.35 7.88 1.43
CA LEU A 22 -0.39 7.46 0.02
C LEU A 22 -0.69 8.61 -0.94
N GLY A 23 -1.10 9.77 -0.42
CA GLY A 23 -1.39 10.95 -1.22
C GLY A 23 -2.73 10.89 -1.94
N SER A 24 -2.73 11.27 -3.21
CA SER A 24 -3.95 11.40 -4.01
C SER A 24 -3.97 10.44 -5.19
N VAL A 25 -5.15 10.18 -5.72
CA VAL A 25 -5.32 9.37 -6.94
C VAL A 25 -4.76 10.14 -8.13
N TYR A 26 -3.83 9.51 -8.86
CA TYR A 26 -3.33 10.07 -10.11
C TYR A 26 -3.84 9.30 -11.32
N ARG A 27 -4.28 8.05 -11.12
CA ARG A 27 -4.79 7.21 -12.19
C ARG A 27 -5.91 6.31 -11.65
N LYS A 28 -6.99 6.30 -12.39
CA LYS A 28 -8.11 5.40 -12.15
C LYS A 28 -8.58 4.88 -13.49
N TYR A 29 -8.64 3.57 -13.63
CA TYR A 29 -9.18 2.94 -14.80
C TYR A 29 -10.26 1.94 -14.38
N CYS A 30 -11.40 2.05 -15.01
CA CYS A 30 -12.46 1.07 -14.84
C CYS A 30 -13.12 0.80 -16.19
N LYS A 31 -13.49 -0.44 -16.38
CA LYS A 31 -14.21 -0.86 -17.56
C LYS A 31 -15.58 -0.18 -17.58
N LYS A 32 -16.04 0.23 -18.76
CA LYS A 32 -17.39 0.79 -18.94
C LYS A 32 -18.42 -0.05 -18.20
N ASN A 33 -19.19 0.56 -17.33
CA ASN A 33 -20.17 -0.07 -16.44
C ASN A 33 -19.61 -0.83 -15.22
N ALA A 34 -18.29 -0.92 -15.05
CA ALA A 34 -17.68 -1.56 -13.89
C ALA A 34 -17.13 -0.56 -12.87
N CYS A 35 -17.23 0.74 -13.15
CA CYS A 35 -16.92 1.81 -12.19
C CYS A 35 -18.02 1.98 -11.13
N GLY A 36 -18.75 0.92 -10.88
CA GLY A 36 -19.74 0.92 -9.82
C GLY A 36 -19.10 1.40 -8.53
N ILE A 37 -19.83 2.22 -7.85
CA ILE A 37 -19.57 2.67 -6.50
C ILE A 37 -19.10 1.45 -5.70
N GLY A 38 -17.81 1.40 -5.30
CA GLY A 38 -17.42 0.52 -4.25
C GLY A 38 -16.39 -0.56 -4.54
N THR A 39 -15.74 -0.64 -5.71
CA THR A 39 -14.59 -1.57 -5.86
C THR A 39 -13.43 -1.12 -5.00
N PHE A 40 -13.12 0.16 -5.05
CA PHE A 40 -12.07 0.78 -4.23
C PHE A 40 -12.64 1.94 -3.45
N SER A 41 -12.40 1.97 -2.16
CA SER A 41 -12.50 3.17 -1.35
C SER A 41 -11.15 3.48 -0.74
N ARG A 42 -10.90 4.73 -0.40
CA ARG A 42 -9.60 5.12 0.13
C ARG A 42 -9.66 6.29 1.08
N THR A 43 -8.68 6.35 1.96
CA THR A 43 -8.26 7.54 2.66
C THR A 43 -6.85 7.93 2.19
N SER A 44 -6.22 8.94 2.78
CA SER A 44 -4.81 9.25 2.51
C SER A 44 -3.85 8.17 3.04
N GLN A 45 -4.30 7.28 3.89
CA GLN A 45 -3.48 6.28 4.58
C GLN A 45 -3.80 4.84 4.19
N ASP A 46 -4.94 4.57 3.58
CA ASP A 46 -5.34 3.22 3.20
C ASP A 46 -6.13 3.17 1.90
N ILE A 47 -6.19 1.98 1.33
CA ILE A 47 -7.04 1.62 0.20
C ILE A 47 -7.85 0.42 0.63
N THR A 48 -9.17 0.50 0.49
CA THR A 48 -10.07 -0.61 0.82
C THR A 48 -10.53 -1.31 -0.45
N LEU A 49 -10.38 -2.63 -0.48
CA LEU A 49 -10.78 -3.50 -1.57
C LEU A 49 -12.15 -4.09 -1.21
N ASN A 50 -13.20 -3.63 -1.87
CA ASN A 50 -14.59 -3.92 -1.48
C ASN A 50 -15.23 -5.08 -2.24
N GLN A 51 -14.58 -5.56 -3.29
CA GLN A 51 -15.09 -6.67 -4.10
C GLN A 51 -14.19 -7.89 -3.99
N SER A 52 -14.79 -9.06 -4.01
CA SER A 52 -14.02 -10.31 -4.05
C SER A 52 -13.22 -10.41 -5.34
N GLY A 53 -12.07 -11.03 -5.27
CA GLY A 53 -11.20 -11.26 -6.41
C GLY A 53 -9.73 -11.29 -6.02
N ILE A 54 -8.88 -11.31 -7.03
CA ILE A 54 -7.43 -11.26 -6.88
C ILE A 54 -6.96 -9.89 -7.33
N TYR A 55 -6.20 -9.24 -6.46
CA TYR A 55 -5.65 -7.90 -6.69
C TYR A 55 -4.13 -7.97 -6.73
N HIS A 56 -3.56 -7.26 -7.70
CA HIS A 56 -2.10 -7.09 -7.79
C HIS A 56 -1.74 -5.70 -7.28
N LEU A 57 -0.90 -5.66 -6.23
CA LEU A 57 -0.38 -4.43 -5.67
C LEU A 57 1.08 -4.26 -6.06
N THR A 58 1.42 -3.08 -6.55
CA THR A 58 2.80 -2.66 -6.78
C THR A 58 3.02 -1.32 -6.08
N ALA A 59 3.97 -1.26 -5.17
CA ALA A 59 4.33 -0.05 -4.46
C ALA A 59 5.80 0.28 -4.71
N THR A 60 6.07 1.52 -5.06
CA THR A 60 7.43 2.03 -5.22
C THR A 60 7.59 3.30 -4.39
N LEU A 61 8.54 3.27 -3.47
CA LEU A 61 8.81 4.38 -2.58
C LEU A 61 10.29 4.77 -2.67
N VAL A 62 10.55 6.05 -2.49
CA VAL A 62 11.91 6.57 -2.37
C VAL A 62 12.00 7.36 -1.07
N GLY A 63 13.02 7.07 -0.30
CA GLY A 63 13.22 7.75 0.98
C GLY A 63 14.60 7.56 1.55
N SER A 64 14.82 8.19 2.69
CA SER A 64 16.06 8.11 3.48
C SER A 64 15.72 7.73 4.92
N GLY A 65 16.71 7.22 5.65
CA GLY A 65 16.57 7.03 7.09
C GLY A 65 16.90 8.30 7.86
N ASP A 66 16.14 8.58 8.90
CA ASP A 66 16.43 9.70 9.81
C ASP A 66 17.57 9.35 10.79
N ALA A 67 17.92 8.06 10.84
CA ALA A 67 19.08 7.54 11.56
C ALA A 67 19.69 6.38 10.76
N ALA A 68 20.93 6.01 11.08
CA ALA A 68 21.50 4.79 10.56
C ALA A 68 20.74 3.57 11.07
N GLY A 69 20.52 2.59 10.21
CA GLY A 69 19.77 1.38 10.53
C GLY A 69 18.91 0.93 9.37
N ASP A 70 18.06 -0.05 9.62
CA ASP A 70 17.19 -0.62 8.61
C ASP A 70 15.86 0.14 8.54
N VAL A 71 15.57 0.67 7.36
CA VAL A 71 14.24 1.19 7.00
C VAL A 71 13.48 0.06 6.33
N THR A 72 12.29 -0.24 6.81
CA THR A 72 11.44 -1.32 6.26
C THR A 72 10.06 -0.78 5.95
N VAL A 73 9.64 -0.95 4.70
CA VAL A 73 8.26 -0.70 4.28
C VAL A 73 7.52 -2.03 4.25
N GLN A 74 6.45 -2.15 4.99
CA GLN A 74 5.67 -3.37 5.17
C GLN A 74 4.23 -3.17 4.69
N LEU A 75 3.71 -4.13 3.94
CA LEU A 75 2.29 -4.17 3.60
C LEU A 75 1.49 -4.69 4.80
N PHE A 76 0.44 -3.96 5.15
CA PHE A 76 -0.54 -4.37 6.15
C PHE A 76 -1.90 -4.57 5.49
N VAL A 77 -2.56 -5.64 5.86
CA VAL A 77 -3.94 -5.93 5.45
C VAL A 77 -4.78 -6.05 6.72
N ASN A 78 -5.81 -5.21 6.82
CA ASN A 78 -6.71 -5.14 7.98
C ASN A 78 -5.95 -4.95 9.32
N GLY A 79 -4.88 -4.15 9.29
CA GLY A 79 -4.08 -3.85 10.47
C GLY A 79 -3.06 -4.92 10.86
N GLU A 80 -2.91 -5.97 10.07
CA GLU A 80 -1.94 -7.04 10.30
C GLU A 80 -0.88 -7.04 9.21
N ALA A 81 0.38 -7.22 9.62
CA ALA A 81 1.50 -7.33 8.68
C ALA A 81 1.37 -8.59 7.83
N VAL A 82 1.58 -8.44 6.52
CA VAL A 82 1.60 -9.55 5.58
C VAL A 82 3.01 -10.12 5.49
N ASP A 83 3.18 -11.38 5.85
CA ASP A 83 4.47 -12.05 5.78
C ASP A 83 5.01 -12.05 4.34
N GLY A 84 6.27 -11.66 4.18
CA GLY A 84 6.92 -11.63 2.87
C GLY A 84 6.62 -10.41 2.00
N ALA A 85 5.67 -9.57 2.38
CA ALA A 85 5.33 -8.36 1.63
C ALA A 85 5.99 -7.12 2.25
N PHE A 86 7.30 -7.06 2.17
CA PHE A 86 8.09 -5.96 2.72
C PHE A 86 9.34 -5.70 1.88
N SER A 87 9.91 -4.51 2.07
CA SER A 87 11.20 -4.12 1.49
C SER A 87 12.04 -3.44 2.56
N THR A 88 13.24 -3.95 2.78
CA THR A 88 14.19 -3.40 3.75
C THR A 88 15.41 -2.86 3.04
N GLN A 89 15.84 -1.66 3.42
CA GLN A 89 17.08 -1.05 2.97
C GLN A 89 17.88 -0.58 4.18
N THR A 90 19.15 -0.92 4.21
CA THR A 90 20.07 -0.48 5.27
C THR A 90 20.62 0.90 4.95
N ILE A 91 20.46 1.82 5.88
CA ILE A 91 20.95 3.19 5.79
C ILE A 91 22.20 3.31 6.66
N THR A 92 23.31 3.78 6.08
CA THR A 92 24.56 3.99 6.81
C THR A 92 24.75 5.45 7.18
N THR A 93 24.26 6.38 6.36
CA THR A 93 24.35 7.82 6.60
C THR A 93 22.93 8.41 6.66
N ALA A 94 22.56 8.95 7.83
CA ALA A 94 21.25 9.54 8.04
C ALA A 94 20.99 10.71 7.07
N ASP A 95 19.74 10.88 6.67
CA ASP A 95 19.18 12.02 5.93
C ASP A 95 19.69 12.23 4.51
N THR A 96 20.75 11.57 4.08
CA THR A 96 21.40 11.83 2.78
C THR A 96 21.32 10.65 1.81
N GLU A 97 21.18 9.42 2.30
CA GLU A 97 21.09 8.23 1.44
C GLU A 97 19.67 8.00 0.99
N LEU A 98 19.37 8.24 -0.27
CA LEU A 98 18.10 7.86 -0.86
C LEU A 98 18.13 6.40 -1.28
N ARG A 99 17.09 5.67 -0.90
CA ARG A 99 16.89 4.26 -1.26
C ARG A 99 15.53 4.08 -1.88
N THR A 100 15.41 3.09 -2.75
CA THR A 100 14.15 2.71 -3.38
C THR A 100 13.62 1.44 -2.72
N PHE A 101 12.34 1.46 -2.35
CA PHE A 101 11.62 0.33 -1.78
C PHE A 101 10.58 -0.13 -2.78
N VAL A 102 10.51 -1.42 -3.05
CA VAL A 102 9.55 -1.99 -3.99
C VAL A 102 8.84 -3.15 -3.31
N ILE A 103 7.50 -3.12 -3.35
CA ILE A 103 6.65 -4.23 -2.92
C ILE A 103 5.80 -4.63 -4.12
N ASP A 104 5.78 -5.92 -4.42
CA ASP A 104 4.95 -6.53 -5.45
C ASP A 104 4.27 -7.74 -4.82
N TYR A 105 2.95 -7.70 -4.72
CA TYR A 105 2.21 -8.71 -3.98
C TYR A 105 0.80 -8.90 -4.54
N TYR A 106 0.31 -10.13 -4.49
CA TYR A 106 -1.08 -10.46 -4.83
C TYR A 106 -1.90 -10.59 -3.56
N ILE A 107 -3.07 -9.94 -3.56
CA ILE A 107 -3.99 -9.94 -2.42
C ILE A 107 -5.27 -10.64 -2.85
N LEU A 108 -5.66 -11.66 -2.10
CA LEU A 108 -6.94 -12.32 -2.28
C LEU A 108 -7.99 -11.66 -1.37
N VAL A 109 -9.08 -11.21 -1.98
CA VAL A 109 -10.28 -10.79 -1.26
C VAL A 109 -11.35 -11.83 -1.47
N ASP A 110 -11.72 -12.53 -0.42
CA ASP A 110 -12.65 -13.64 -0.48
C ASP A 110 -14.08 -13.24 -0.08
N LYS A 111 -15.03 -14.10 -0.39
CA LYS A 111 -16.40 -13.98 0.10
C LYS A 111 -16.54 -14.71 1.43
N ASP A 112 -17.37 -14.17 2.31
CA ASP A 112 -17.71 -14.86 3.55
C ASP A 112 -18.70 -16.00 3.27
N CYS A 113 -18.13 -17.18 3.04
CA CYS A 113 -18.93 -18.39 2.80
C CYS A 113 -19.35 -19.10 4.11
N ILE A 114 -18.80 -18.67 5.26
CA ILE A 114 -19.00 -19.39 6.54
C ILE A 114 -20.37 -19.09 7.13
N LEU A 115 -20.88 -17.87 6.94
CA LEU A 115 -22.16 -17.43 7.51
C LEU A 115 -23.35 -17.59 6.55
N GLY A 116 -23.15 -18.25 5.41
CA GLY A 116 -24.19 -18.39 4.39
C GLY A 116 -24.57 -17.07 3.72
N SER A 117 -23.83 -16.01 3.98
CA SER A 117 -23.97 -14.75 3.26
C SER A 117 -22.90 -14.70 2.16
N GLU A 118 -23.30 -14.30 0.97
CA GLU A 118 -22.35 -14.05 -0.12
C GLU A 118 -21.69 -12.67 0.00
N ALA A 119 -21.69 -12.07 1.19
CA ALA A 119 -21.12 -10.77 1.43
C ALA A 119 -19.58 -10.82 1.27
N THR A 120 -19.04 -9.88 0.55
CA THR A 120 -17.59 -9.72 0.42
C THR A 120 -17.02 -9.14 1.72
N ILE A 121 -15.95 -9.75 2.22
CA ILE A 121 -15.19 -9.19 3.33
C ILE A 121 -14.22 -8.17 2.75
N ALA A 122 -14.47 -6.89 2.98
CA ALA A 122 -13.59 -5.82 2.52
C ALA A 122 -12.23 -5.91 3.21
N ASN A 123 -11.14 -5.80 2.44
CA ASN A 123 -9.78 -5.75 2.94
C ASN A 123 -9.22 -4.33 2.81
N SER A 124 -8.79 -3.76 3.92
CA SER A 124 -8.10 -2.47 3.95
C SER A 124 -6.59 -2.71 3.89
N ILE A 125 -5.91 -2.08 2.94
CA ILE A 125 -4.46 -2.18 2.77
C ILE A 125 -3.80 -0.86 3.11
N SER A 126 -2.67 -0.94 3.80
CA SER A 126 -1.84 0.21 4.16
C SER A 126 -0.36 -0.16 4.09
N LEU A 127 0.49 0.85 3.99
CA LEU A 127 1.95 0.69 4.07
C LEU A 127 2.42 1.32 5.38
N VAL A 128 3.25 0.58 6.09
CA VAL A 128 3.76 0.97 7.40
C VAL A 128 5.28 0.91 7.39
N ASN A 129 5.93 1.91 7.97
CA ASN A 129 7.37 1.84 8.24
C ASN A 129 7.59 1.07 9.53
N THR A 130 8.05 -0.16 9.43
CA THR A 130 8.33 -1.03 10.59
C THR A 130 9.79 -1.00 11.03
N GLY A 131 10.63 -0.23 10.34
CA GLY A 131 12.04 -0.02 10.68
C GLY A 131 12.29 1.27 11.46
N VAL A 132 13.48 1.83 11.32
CA VAL A 132 13.81 3.14 11.92
C VAL A 132 13.00 4.25 11.27
N ALA A 133 12.87 5.38 11.96
CA ALA A 133 12.21 6.57 11.42
C ALA A 133 12.82 6.97 10.07
N ALA A 134 12.00 7.34 9.13
CA ALA A 134 12.40 7.61 7.76
C ALA A 134 11.66 8.81 7.18
N THR A 135 12.24 9.39 6.13
CA THR A 135 11.61 10.47 5.36
C THR A 135 11.45 10.01 3.93
N PHE A 136 10.22 9.94 3.46
CA PHE A 136 9.90 9.54 2.09
C PHE A 136 9.63 10.75 1.22
N THR A 137 10.18 10.76 0.01
CA THR A 137 10.04 11.83 -0.96
C THR A 137 9.15 11.46 -2.15
N SER A 138 8.90 10.16 -2.34
CA SER A 138 8.06 9.65 -3.40
C SER A 138 7.38 8.37 -2.94
N VAL A 139 6.08 8.30 -3.10
CA VAL A 139 5.27 7.10 -2.84
C VAL A 139 4.32 6.92 -4.02
N ILE A 140 4.42 5.80 -4.70
CA ILE A 140 3.52 5.43 -5.79
C ILE A 140 2.97 4.05 -5.50
N VAL A 141 1.65 3.93 -5.47
CA VAL A 141 0.97 2.64 -5.24
C VAL A 141 -0.04 2.41 -6.35
N ASN A 142 0.05 1.28 -7.00
CA ASN A 142 -0.90 0.83 -8.00
C ASN A 142 -1.53 -0.49 -7.55
N VAL A 143 -2.85 -0.54 -7.61
CA VAL A 143 -3.61 -1.75 -7.30
C VAL A 143 -4.53 -2.04 -8.47
N SER A 144 -4.42 -3.23 -9.04
CA SER A 144 -5.29 -3.67 -10.12
C SER A 144 -6.06 -4.92 -9.70
N LYS A 145 -7.35 -4.96 -10.04
CA LYS A 145 -8.16 -6.17 -9.88
C LYS A 145 -7.97 -7.04 -11.12
N GLU A 146 -7.37 -8.21 -10.91
CA GLU A 146 -7.01 -9.12 -11.99
C GLU A 146 -8.16 -10.06 -12.35
N VAL A 147 -8.90 -10.49 -11.38
CA VAL A 147 -10.00 -11.46 -11.57
C VAL A 147 -11.25 -11.03 -10.81
#